data_e195024d4fb9132a6f557b2cddf89d25
#
_entry.id   e195024d4fb9132a6f557b2cddf89d25
#
_cell.length_a   1.000
_cell.length_b   1.000
_cell.length_c   1.000
_cell.angle_alpha   90.00
_cell.angle_beta   90.00
_cell.angle_gamma   90.00
#
_symmetry.space_group_name_H-M   'P 1'
#
loop_
_entity.id
_entity.type
_entity.pdbx_description
1 polymer ?
#
loop_
_entity_poly.entity_id
_entity_poly.type
_entity_poly.pdbx_seq_one_letter_code
_entity_poly.pdbx_strand_id
1 'polypeptide(L)'
;LLDLLVVSIASDIVPLVGENRILAHYGLELLNRAPSKGLLSIIKICGLNKHSITIDDIVFKIGPRINAAGRMRMDENDENAAPSGGYAAVNLLVENNESDAEDYGSIIDAFNQDRKSIDRHVTQEAHEIIESDPELKNRKSTVIYNPRWMKGIVGIVASRLIETYFRPTVVLTQSNGFATGSARSVPGFDLYQAVESCADLLENFGGHMYAAGLTMRPENVGEFTRRFNAYVEENIDPQMLVPQVDVDAELLFSEITPAFRRELKRFEPFGPGNAAPIFATRGVSNHGDAKLVGAECEHLRMDLTQRQKPNTTLQCIAFQQPEHFEWIRSGRPVDV
;
A
#
# COMPACT_ATOMS: atom_id res chain seq x y z
N LEU A 1 7.15 22.37 -12.00
CA LEU A 1 6.09 22.15 -10.99
C LEU A 1 5.16 20.97 -11.32
N LEU A 2 4.99 20.59 -12.61
CA LEU A 2 4.15 19.43 -12.95
C LEU A 2 4.76 18.11 -12.50
N ASP A 3 6.08 18.01 -12.43
CA ASP A 3 6.83 16.88 -11.88
C ASP A 3 6.56 16.68 -10.37
N LEU A 4 6.50 17.76 -9.61
CA LEU A 4 6.10 17.74 -8.19
C LEU A 4 4.61 17.41 -8.03
N LEU A 5 3.78 17.96 -8.91
CA LEU A 5 2.34 17.77 -8.86
C LEU A 5 1.96 16.29 -9.11
N VAL A 6 2.58 15.62 -10.08
CA VAL A 6 2.31 14.18 -10.31
C VAL A 6 2.76 13.32 -9.13
N VAL A 7 3.87 13.69 -8.46
CA VAL A 7 4.30 13.01 -7.24
C VAL A 7 3.28 13.18 -6.12
N SER A 8 2.72 14.39 -5.95
CA SER A 8 1.65 14.64 -4.97
C SER A 8 0.39 13.84 -5.30
N ILE A 9 -0.13 13.95 -6.54
CA ILE A 9 -1.33 13.22 -6.98
C ILE A 9 -1.20 11.72 -6.72
N ALA A 10 -0.06 11.14 -7.11
CA ALA A 10 0.16 9.70 -6.96
C ALA A 10 0.37 9.28 -5.51
N SER A 11 1.16 10.05 -4.72
CA SER A 11 1.48 9.71 -3.33
C SER A 11 0.28 9.80 -2.39
N ASP A 12 -0.69 10.68 -2.70
CA ASP A 12 -1.93 10.83 -1.92
C ASP A 12 -3.09 10.00 -2.47
N ILE A 13 -2.82 9.15 -3.47
CA ILE A 13 -3.81 8.23 -4.06
C ILE A 13 -5.06 8.99 -4.56
N VAL A 14 -4.84 10.19 -5.14
CA VAL A 14 -5.91 11.03 -5.68
C VAL A 14 -6.49 10.37 -6.95
N PRO A 15 -7.83 10.39 -7.15
CA PRO A 15 -8.44 9.82 -8.35
C PRO A 15 -7.86 10.39 -9.65
N LEU A 16 -7.38 9.50 -10.54
CA LEU A 16 -6.82 9.83 -11.85
C LEU A 16 -7.92 9.96 -12.92
N VAL A 17 -8.81 10.91 -12.70
CA VAL A 17 -9.92 11.23 -13.60
C VAL A 17 -9.91 12.73 -13.94
N GLY A 18 -10.54 13.12 -15.04
CA GLY A 18 -10.66 14.52 -15.45
C GLY A 18 -9.32 15.26 -15.46
N GLU A 19 -9.24 16.38 -14.77
CA GLU A 19 -8.05 17.24 -14.74
C GLU A 19 -6.85 16.54 -14.09
N ASN A 20 -7.05 15.76 -13.02
CA ASN A 20 -5.96 15.05 -12.35
C ASN A 20 -5.27 14.06 -13.31
N ARG A 21 -6.02 13.39 -14.20
CA ARG A 21 -5.43 12.49 -15.18
C ARG A 21 -4.60 13.24 -16.22
N ILE A 22 -5.08 14.40 -16.67
CA ILE A 22 -4.36 15.27 -17.61
C ILE A 22 -3.05 15.75 -16.97
N LEU A 23 -3.14 16.27 -15.74
CA LEU A 23 -1.98 16.76 -14.98
C LEU A 23 -0.98 15.65 -14.68
N ALA A 24 -1.46 14.45 -14.34
CA ALA A 24 -0.60 13.29 -14.11
C ALA A 24 0.11 12.83 -15.40
N HIS A 25 -0.57 12.85 -16.54
CA HIS A 25 0.03 12.49 -17.84
C HIS A 25 1.21 13.41 -18.17
N TYR A 26 0.99 14.72 -18.19
CA TYR A 26 2.05 15.69 -18.50
C TYR A 26 3.09 15.80 -17.39
N GLY A 27 2.68 15.58 -16.12
CA GLY A 27 3.59 15.52 -14.98
C GLY A 27 4.57 14.34 -15.08
N LEU A 28 4.09 13.15 -15.46
CA LEU A 28 4.94 11.98 -15.74
C LEU A 28 5.87 12.22 -16.93
N GLU A 29 5.38 12.83 -18.01
CA GLU A 29 6.22 13.17 -19.14
C GLU A 29 7.36 14.11 -18.72
N LEU A 30 7.08 15.14 -17.94
CA LEU A 30 8.09 16.05 -17.39
C LEU A 30 9.05 15.33 -16.44
N LEU A 31 8.53 14.52 -15.52
CA LEU A 31 9.32 13.74 -14.57
C LEU A 31 10.31 12.80 -15.29
N ASN A 32 9.87 12.18 -16.37
CA ASN A 32 10.69 11.27 -17.19
C ASN A 32 11.71 12.01 -18.08
N ARG A 33 11.46 13.26 -18.44
CA ARG A 33 12.34 14.04 -19.32
C ARG A 33 13.32 14.91 -18.53
N ALA A 34 12.81 15.67 -17.57
CA ALA A 34 13.57 16.70 -16.87
C ALA A 34 13.03 16.89 -15.43
N PRO A 35 13.22 15.93 -14.53
CA PRO A 35 12.83 16.05 -13.13
C PRO A 35 13.60 17.18 -12.44
N SER A 36 12.99 17.82 -11.44
CA SER A 36 13.69 18.70 -10.51
C SER A 36 14.86 17.97 -9.81
N LYS A 37 15.85 18.70 -9.33
CA LYS A 37 17.07 18.06 -8.77
C LYS A 37 16.77 17.20 -7.55
N GLY A 38 15.86 17.63 -6.69
CA GLY A 38 15.42 16.83 -5.55
C GLY A 38 14.74 15.52 -5.95
N LEU A 39 13.83 15.57 -6.93
CA LEU A 39 13.20 14.35 -7.46
C LEU A 39 14.21 13.45 -8.17
N LEU A 40 15.17 14.03 -8.91
CA LEU A 40 16.24 13.27 -9.55
C LEU A 40 17.10 12.52 -8.53
N SER A 41 17.42 13.13 -7.38
CA SER A 41 18.12 12.48 -6.28
C SER A 41 17.36 11.26 -5.77
N ILE A 42 16.06 11.39 -5.47
CA ILE A 42 15.26 10.24 -5.02
C ILE A 42 15.16 9.15 -6.11
N ILE A 43 14.99 9.53 -7.37
CA ILE A 43 14.96 8.61 -8.51
C ILE A 43 16.25 7.77 -8.59
N LYS A 44 17.40 8.43 -8.44
CA LYS A 44 18.72 7.75 -8.38
C LYS A 44 18.78 6.77 -7.20
N ILE A 45 18.40 7.20 -6.00
CA ILE A 45 18.38 6.38 -4.78
C ILE A 45 17.45 5.17 -4.92
N CYS A 46 16.31 5.34 -5.60
CA CYS A 46 15.37 4.25 -5.89
C CYS A 46 15.91 3.24 -6.92
N GLY A 47 17.01 3.55 -7.58
CA GLY A 47 17.53 2.72 -8.71
C GLY A 47 16.60 2.73 -9.93
N LEU A 48 15.78 3.79 -10.08
CA LEU A 48 14.84 3.89 -11.18
C LEU A 48 15.49 4.43 -12.45
N ASN A 49 15.01 3.92 -13.60
CA ASN A 49 15.35 4.53 -14.88
C ASN A 49 14.53 5.81 -15.06
N LYS A 50 15.19 6.97 -15.06
CA LYS A 50 14.56 8.28 -15.19
C LYS A 50 13.72 8.51 -16.46
N HIS A 51 13.77 7.60 -17.44
CA HIS A 51 13.02 7.70 -18.69
C HIS A 51 11.78 6.80 -18.76
N SER A 52 11.49 6.05 -17.70
CA SER A 52 10.38 5.09 -17.70
C SER A 52 9.69 4.96 -16.34
N ILE A 53 9.64 6.06 -15.58
CA ILE A 53 8.95 6.14 -14.29
C ILE A 53 7.44 6.06 -14.52
N THR A 54 6.75 5.26 -13.73
CA THR A 54 5.30 5.07 -13.74
C THR A 54 4.64 5.65 -12.48
N ILE A 55 3.32 5.70 -12.46
CA ILE A 55 2.56 6.02 -11.23
C ILE A 55 2.91 5.03 -10.12
N ASP A 56 3.01 3.74 -10.42
CA ASP A 56 3.39 2.72 -9.44
C ASP A 56 4.78 2.96 -8.83
N ASP A 57 5.75 3.39 -9.64
CA ASP A 57 7.07 3.76 -9.11
C ASP A 57 6.98 4.95 -8.13
N ILE A 58 6.08 5.90 -8.41
CA ILE A 58 5.85 7.02 -7.48
C ILE A 58 5.20 6.51 -6.20
N VAL A 59 4.10 5.76 -6.32
CA VAL A 59 3.32 5.25 -5.17
C VAL A 59 4.16 4.33 -4.27
N PHE A 60 4.95 3.42 -4.85
CA PHE A 60 5.63 2.37 -4.09
C PHE A 60 7.11 2.65 -3.79
N LYS A 61 7.75 3.61 -4.49
CA LYS A 61 9.19 3.87 -4.32
C LYS A 61 9.49 5.32 -3.94
N ILE A 62 8.97 6.31 -4.68
CA ILE A 62 9.27 7.73 -4.44
C ILE A 62 8.47 8.28 -3.26
N GLY A 63 7.13 8.18 -3.32
CA GLY A 63 6.21 8.71 -2.31
C GLY A 63 6.50 8.20 -0.89
N PRO A 64 6.71 6.89 -0.67
CA PRO A 64 7.02 6.36 0.65
C PRO A 64 8.28 6.96 1.29
N ARG A 65 9.30 7.35 0.50
CA ARG A 65 10.49 8.02 1.01
C ARG A 65 10.18 9.43 1.50
N ILE A 66 9.48 10.21 0.70
CA ILE A 66 9.04 11.57 1.07
C ILE A 66 8.13 11.51 2.30
N ASN A 67 7.16 10.59 2.32
CA ASN A 67 6.21 10.43 3.41
C ASN A 67 6.87 9.92 4.72
N ALA A 68 7.97 9.15 4.63
CA ALA A 68 8.69 8.66 5.80
C ALA A 68 9.24 9.82 6.64
N ALA A 69 9.68 10.88 6.01
CA ALA A 69 10.19 12.08 6.66
C ALA A 69 9.18 12.72 7.64
N GLY A 70 7.89 12.72 7.29
CA GLY A 70 6.83 13.21 8.17
C GLY A 70 6.37 12.22 9.27
N ARG A 71 6.77 10.96 9.17
CA ARG A 71 6.40 9.91 10.14
C ARG A 71 7.46 9.64 11.19
N MET A 72 8.72 9.88 10.84
CA MET A 72 9.88 9.65 11.70
C MET A 72 10.24 10.99 12.37
N ARG A 73 9.73 11.21 13.60
CA ARG A 73 10.13 12.38 14.39
C ARG A 73 11.49 12.10 15.03
N MET A 74 12.43 13.01 14.86
CA MET A 74 13.55 13.13 15.78
C MET A 74 13.03 13.71 17.12
N ASP A 75 13.68 13.36 18.22
CA ASP A 75 13.32 13.87 19.55
C ASP A 75 13.25 15.40 19.52
N GLU A 76 12.09 15.94 19.88
CA GLU A 76 11.84 17.39 19.93
C GLU A 76 12.73 18.12 20.97
N ASN A 77 13.45 17.35 21.80
CA ASN A 77 14.29 17.85 22.89
C ASN A 77 15.79 17.90 22.56
N ASP A 78 16.21 17.48 21.38
CA ASP A 78 17.61 17.57 20.96
C ASP A 78 17.83 18.88 20.16
N GLU A 79 18.37 19.90 20.84
CA GLU A 79 18.69 21.21 20.22
C GLU A 79 19.74 21.09 19.09
N ASN A 80 20.43 19.97 18.98
CA ASN A 80 21.37 19.65 17.91
C ASN A 80 20.79 18.70 16.86
N ALA A 81 19.53 18.29 16.98
CA ALA A 81 18.89 17.42 16.02
C ALA A 81 18.86 18.08 14.63
N ALA A 82 19.15 17.28 13.62
CA ALA A 82 18.94 17.67 12.22
C ALA A 82 17.50 18.19 12.02
N PRO A 83 17.26 19.08 11.03
CA PRO A 83 15.92 19.62 10.77
C PRO A 83 14.87 18.52 10.81
N SER A 84 13.70 18.77 11.42
CA SER A 84 12.64 17.78 11.48
C SER A 84 12.44 17.15 10.09
N GLY A 85 12.17 15.85 10.02
CA GLY A 85 12.11 15.13 8.74
C GLY A 85 11.23 15.83 7.69
N GLY A 86 10.15 16.52 8.13
CA GLY A 86 9.31 17.32 7.23
C GLY A 86 10.06 18.48 6.55
N TYR A 87 10.93 19.17 7.26
CA TYR A 87 11.78 20.22 6.67
C TYR A 87 12.78 19.63 5.68
N ALA A 88 13.39 18.47 5.96
CA ALA A 88 14.29 17.82 5.03
C ALA A 88 13.58 17.46 3.71
N ALA A 89 12.32 17.00 3.78
CA ALA A 89 11.52 16.71 2.60
C ALA A 89 11.20 17.97 1.77
N VAL A 90 10.80 19.06 2.43
CA VAL A 90 10.54 20.34 1.74
C VAL A 90 11.82 20.87 1.10
N ASN A 91 12.94 20.90 1.85
CA ASN A 91 14.23 21.37 1.32
C ASN A 91 14.66 20.54 0.11
N LEU A 92 14.55 19.22 0.17
CA LEU A 92 14.83 18.37 -0.99
C LEU A 92 14.01 18.76 -2.22
N LEU A 93 12.69 18.93 -2.07
CA LEU A 93 11.80 19.19 -3.20
C LEU A 93 12.00 20.55 -3.86
N VAL A 94 12.51 21.56 -3.11
CA VAL A 94 12.77 22.91 -3.62
C VAL A 94 14.25 23.16 -3.96
N GLU A 95 15.13 22.19 -3.68
CA GLU A 95 16.58 22.36 -3.85
C GLU A 95 16.99 22.47 -5.33
N ASN A 96 17.86 23.43 -5.62
CA ASN A 96 18.40 23.70 -6.95
C ASN A 96 19.89 23.35 -7.09
N ASN A 97 20.57 22.99 -6.00
CA ASN A 97 21.94 22.49 -6.00
C ASN A 97 21.90 20.94 -6.03
N GLU A 98 22.65 20.32 -6.93
CA GLU A 98 22.63 18.85 -7.08
C GLU A 98 23.26 18.15 -5.88
N SER A 99 24.38 18.68 -5.34
CA SER A 99 25.04 18.11 -4.16
C SER A 99 24.16 18.16 -2.93
N ASP A 100 23.51 19.32 -2.67
CA ASP A 100 22.64 19.50 -1.51
C ASP A 100 21.37 18.64 -1.64
N ALA A 101 20.85 18.45 -2.87
CA ALA A 101 19.75 17.55 -3.16
C ALA A 101 20.12 16.09 -2.91
N GLU A 102 21.34 15.67 -3.19
CA GLU A 102 21.83 14.31 -2.90
C GLU A 102 21.96 14.08 -1.39
N ASP A 103 22.41 15.08 -0.63
CA ASP A 103 22.51 15.02 0.83
C ASP A 103 21.10 14.90 1.47
N TYR A 104 20.14 15.75 1.09
CA TYR A 104 18.75 15.65 1.55
C TYR A 104 18.11 14.32 1.14
N GLY A 105 18.36 13.86 -0.07
CA GLY A 105 17.87 12.56 -0.56
C GLY A 105 18.36 11.40 0.30
N SER A 106 19.63 11.42 0.69
CA SER A 106 20.22 10.40 1.56
C SER A 106 19.59 10.41 2.96
N ILE A 107 19.33 11.59 3.52
CA ILE A 107 18.64 11.73 4.82
C ILE A 107 17.23 11.13 4.75
N ILE A 108 16.50 11.42 3.70
CA ILE A 108 15.13 10.91 3.51
C ILE A 108 15.12 9.40 3.28
N ASP A 109 16.08 8.86 2.55
CA ASP A 109 16.19 7.41 2.39
C ASP A 109 16.51 6.72 3.72
N ALA A 110 17.37 7.29 4.56
CA ALA A 110 17.61 6.77 5.90
C ALA A 110 16.32 6.71 6.73
N PHE A 111 15.52 7.77 6.77
CA PHE A 111 14.19 7.76 7.42
C PHE A 111 13.28 6.66 6.87
N ASN A 112 13.30 6.43 5.56
CA ASN A 112 12.48 5.39 4.96
C ASN A 112 12.97 3.97 5.31
N GLN A 113 14.28 3.75 5.44
CA GLN A 113 14.83 2.47 5.89
C GLN A 113 14.44 2.19 7.36
N ASP A 114 14.58 3.19 8.23
CA ASP A 114 14.18 3.08 9.63
C ASP A 114 12.68 2.80 9.74
N ARG A 115 11.84 3.56 9.01
CA ARG A 115 10.40 3.31 8.94
C ARG A 115 10.10 1.86 8.53
N LYS A 116 10.75 1.35 7.48
CA LYS A 116 10.54 -0.03 7.00
C LYS A 116 10.92 -1.08 8.04
N SER A 117 12.01 -0.84 8.78
CA SER A 117 12.44 -1.74 9.84
C SER A 117 11.42 -1.79 10.98
N ILE A 118 10.98 -0.61 11.46
CA ILE A 118 10.00 -0.50 12.52
C ILE A 118 8.65 -1.08 12.08
N ASP A 119 8.18 -0.73 10.88
CA ASP A 119 6.94 -1.25 10.28
C ASP A 119 6.94 -2.79 10.24
N ARG A 120 8.03 -3.42 9.78
CA ARG A 120 8.15 -4.88 9.73
C ARG A 120 8.08 -5.48 11.13
N HIS A 121 8.80 -4.92 12.08
CA HIS A 121 8.83 -5.40 13.47
C HIS A 121 7.45 -5.29 14.13
N VAL A 122 6.82 -4.11 14.05
CA VAL A 122 5.48 -3.87 14.64
C VAL A 122 4.41 -4.73 13.98
N THR A 123 4.49 -4.91 12.65
CA THR A 123 3.55 -5.80 11.93
C THR A 123 3.70 -7.24 12.40
N GLN A 124 4.94 -7.72 12.59
CA GLN A 124 5.18 -9.06 13.11
C GLN A 124 4.63 -9.23 14.55
N GLU A 125 4.90 -8.28 15.45
CA GLU A 125 4.31 -8.31 16.80
C GLU A 125 2.78 -8.32 16.76
N ALA A 126 2.17 -7.54 15.84
CA ALA A 126 0.72 -7.50 15.68
C ALA A 126 0.15 -8.85 15.22
N HIS A 127 0.82 -9.53 14.29
CA HIS A 127 0.46 -10.89 13.89
C HIS A 127 0.56 -11.87 15.05
N GLU A 128 1.64 -11.83 15.83
CA GLU A 128 1.81 -12.70 17.01
C GLU A 128 0.71 -12.49 18.04
N ILE A 129 0.29 -11.25 18.29
CA ILE A 129 -0.85 -10.94 19.17
C ILE A 129 -2.13 -11.59 18.65
N ILE A 130 -2.42 -11.44 17.34
CA ILE A 130 -3.65 -11.99 16.75
C ILE A 130 -3.64 -13.51 16.74
N GLU A 131 -2.51 -14.13 16.36
CA GLU A 131 -2.41 -15.59 16.24
C GLU A 131 -2.39 -16.30 17.60
N SER A 132 -1.90 -15.62 18.65
CA SER A 132 -1.87 -16.18 20.00
C SER A 132 -3.23 -16.13 20.73
N ASP A 133 -4.18 -15.32 20.25
CA ASP A 133 -5.52 -15.20 20.83
C ASP A 133 -6.59 -15.78 19.88
N PRO A 134 -7.10 -17.01 20.17
CA PRO A 134 -8.11 -17.65 19.32
C PRO A 134 -9.41 -16.85 19.19
N GLU A 135 -9.78 -16.08 20.21
CA GLU A 135 -10.98 -15.22 20.14
C GLU A 135 -10.75 -14.07 19.17
N LEU A 136 -9.64 -13.35 19.31
CA LEU A 136 -9.26 -12.26 18.41
C LEU A 136 -9.09 -12.75 16.97
N LYS A 137 -8.45 -13.92 16.78
CA LYS A 137 -8.23 -14.53 15.46
C LYS A 137 -9.53 -14.76 14.69
N ASN A 138 -10.58 -15.20 15.37
CA ASN A 138 -11.86 -15.58 14.76
C ASN A 138 -12.89 -14.46 14.68
N ARG A 139 -12.60 -13.25 15.16
CA ARG A 139 -13.52 -12.10 15.10
C ARG A 139 -13.64 -11.54 13.68
N LYS A 140 -14.76 -10.88 13.40
CA LYS A 140 -14.98 -10.14 12.14
C LYS A 140 -14.31 -8.77 12.11
N SER A 141 -13.63 -8.38 13.18
CA SER A 141 -12.85 -7.14 13.27
C SER A 141 -11.59 -7.34 14.12
N THR A 142 -10.61 -6.47 13.94
CA THR A 142 -9.38 -6.45 14.73
C THR A 142 -9.27 -5.12 15.47
N VAL A 143 -9.13 -5.17 16.79
CA VAL A 143 -8.73 -4.01 17.60
C VAL A 143 -7.55 -4.44 18.45
N ILE A 144 -6.40 -3.82 18.26
CA ILE A 144 -5.19 -4.09 19.04
C ILE A 144 -4.58 -2.80 19.57
N TYR A 145 -4.06 -2.89 20.78
CA TYR A 145 -3.41 -1.79 21.48
C TYR A 145 -2.07 -2.22 22.05
N ASN A 146 -1.02 -1.48 21.68
CA ASN A 146 0.28 -1.63 22.32
C ASN A 146 0.89 -0.24 22.56
N PRO A 147 1.08 0.18 23.83
CA PRO A 147 1.54 1.53 24.17
C PRO A 147 2.98 1.83 23.71
N ARG A 148 3.75 0.81 23.30
CA ARG A 148 5.14 0.94 22.87
C ARG A 148 5.30 1.19 21.37
N TRP A 149 4.24 1.05 20.57
CA TRP A 149 4.33 1.24 19.14
C TRP A 149 4.42 2.72 18.76
N MET A 150 5.09 3.00 17.66
CA MET A 150 5.25 4.35 17.16
C MET A 150 3.96 4.84 16.48
N LYS A 151 3.44 6.01 16.86
CA LYS A 151 2.22 6.61 16.30
C LYS A 151 2.26 6.74 14.77
N GLY A 152 3.43 7.11 14.20
CA GLY A 152 3.60 7.29 12.75
C GLY A 152 3.48 6.01 11.92
N ILE A 153 3.47 4.82 12.58
CA ILE A 153 3.49 3.50 11.92
C ILE A 153 2.15 2.77 12.03
N VAL A 154 1.36 3.00 13.07
CA VAL A 154 0.13 2.22 13.34
C VAL A 154 -0.86 2.20 12.17
N GLY A 155 -0.93 3.28 11.37
CA GLY A 155 -1.78 3.31 10.18
C GLY A 155 -1.28 2.41 9.05
N ILE A 156 0.03 2.19 8.93
CA ILE A 156 0.63 1.27 7.96
C ILE A 156 0.34 -0.17 8.41
N VAL A 157 0.55 -0.44 9.71
CA VAL A 157 0.27 -1.75 10.31
C VAL A 157 -1.21 -2.12 10.13
N ALA A 158 -2.13 -1.18 10.39
CA ALA A 158 -3.56 -1.41 10.17
C ALA A 158 -3.86 -1.82 8.71
N SER A 159 -3.23 -1.18 7.72
CA SER A 159 -3.38 -1.56 6.31
C SER A 159 -2.85 -2.97 6.02
N ARG A 160 -1.67 -3.32 6.54
CA ARG A 160 -1.09 -4.68 6.36
C ARG A 160 -1.93 -5.78 7.01
N LEU A 161 -2.50 -5.51 8.18
CA LEU A 161 -3.39 -6.47 8.83
C LEU A 161 -4.66 -6.71 8.03
N ILE A 162 -5.18 -5.70 7.31
CA ILE A 162 -6.30 -5.90 6.38
C ILE A 162 -5.89 -6.78 5.21
N GLU A 163 -4.70 -6.59 4.65
CA GLU A 163 -4.19 -7.45 3.56
C GLU A 163 -4.16 -8.94 3.97
N THR A 164 -3.88 -9.22 5.26
CA THR A 164 -3.80 -10.60 5.77
C THR A 164 -5.15 -11.15 6.24
N TYR A 165 -5.91 -10.37 7.03
CA TYR A 165 -7.12 -10.86 7.71
C TYR A 165 -8.42 -10.42 7.05
N PHE A 166 -8.37 -9.50 6.12
CA PHE A 166 -9.47 -8.94 5.32
C PHE A 166 -10.72 -8.58 6.14
N ARG A 167 -10.52 -7.75 7.17
CA ARG A 167 -11.59 -7.30 8.08
C ARG A 167 -11.30 -5.90 8.64
N PRO A 168 -12.32 -5.12 9.07
CA PRO A 168 -12.12 -3.81 9.69
C PRO A 168 -11.13 -3.88 10.85
N THR A 169 -10.10 -3.03 10.82
CA THR A 169 -8.95 -3.11 11.73
C THR A 169 -8.63 -1.77 12.35
N VAL A 170 -8.48 -1.75 13.67
CA VAL A 170 -8.04 -0.61 14.47
C VAL A 170 -6.74 -0.96 15.17
N VAL A 171 -5.71 -0.14 14.97
CA VAL A 171 -4.42 -0.27 15.64
C VAL A 171 -4.17 0.96 16.48
N LEU A 172 -3.98 0.76 17.78
CA LEU A 172 -3.81 1.80 18.79
C LEU A 172 -2.43 1.73 19.43
N THR A 173 -1.92 2.91 19.79
CA THR A 173 -0.71 3.08 20.61
C THR A 173 -0.91 4.18 21.61
N GLN A 174 0.09 4.44 22.48
CA GLN A 174 0.05 5.55 23.41
C GLN A 174 0.86 6.75 22.89
N SER A 175 0.28 7.94 22.94
CA SER A 175 0.97 9.19 22.62
C SER A 175 0.39 10.33 23.46
N ASN A 176 1.27 11.12 24.11
CA ASN A 176 0.88 12.25 24.97
C ASN A 176 -0.16 11.90 26.05
N GLY A 177 -0.04 10.71 26.65
CA GLY A 177 -0.97 10.26 27.69
C GLY A 177 -2.29 9.67 27.18
N PHE A 178 -2.57 9.69 25.90
CA PHE A 178 -3.78 9.15 25.27
C PHE A 178 -3.49 7.88 24.46
N ALA A 179 -4.47 6.99 24.36
CA ALA A 179 -4.50 5.96 23.35
C ALA A 179 -4.91 6.61 22.02
N THR A 180 -4.05 6.54 21.03
CA THR A 180 -4.29 7.11 19.71
C THR A 180 -4.00 6.07 18.63
N GLY A 181 -4.69 6.14 17.51
CA GLY A 181 -4.45 5.16 16.46
C GLY A 181 -5.12 5.44 15.14
N SER A 182 -5.08 4.43 14.33
CA SER A 182 -5.62 4.46 12.98
C SER A 182 -6.48 3.24 12.73
N ALA A 183 -7.59 3.47 12.08
CA ALA A 183 -8.51 2.43 11.64
C ALA A 183 -8.51 2.35 10.11
N ARG A 184 -8.70 1.14 9.58
CA ARG A 184 -8.82 0.84 8.15
C ARG A 184 -10.00 -0.09 7.93
N SER A 185 -10.62 -0.02 6.75
CA SER A 185 -11.80 -0.82 6.40
C SER A 185 -11.59 -1.69 5.18
N VAL A 186 -12.40 -2.72 5.08
CA VAL A 186 -12.60 -3.49 3.85
C VAL A 186 -13.61 -2.78 2.92
N PRO A 187 -13.60 -3.07 1.60
CA PRO A 187 -14.58 -2.50 0.68
C PRO A 187 -16.02 -2.76 1.12
N GLY A 188 -16.85 -1.72 1.02
CA GLY A 188 -18.28 -1.79 1.33
C GLY A 188 -18.67 -1.52 2.79
N PHE A 189 -17.75 -1.64 3.75
CA PHE A 189 -18.06 -1.38 5.16
C PHE A 189 -17.71 0.06 5.56
N ASP A 190 -18.68 0.78 6.12
CA ASP A 190 -18.48 2.15 6.61
C ASP A 190 -17.83 2.15 8.01
N LEU A 191 -16.52 2.28 8.01
CA LEU A 191 -15.71 2.35 9.22
C LEU A 191 -15.99 3.60 10.05
N TYR A 192 -16.33 4.72 9.39
CA TYR A 192 -16.57 5.98 10.09
C TYR A 192 -17.76 5.83 11.03
N GLN A 193 -18.87 5.24 10.57
CA GLN A 193 -20.03 4.97 11.41
C GLN A 193 -19.73 4.02 12.56
N ALA A 194 -18.88 3.00 12.34
CA ALA A 194 -18.45 2.10 13.40
C ALA A 194 -17.65 2.82 14.49
N VAL A 195 -16.76 3.74 14.13
CA VAL A 195 -16.02 4.57 15.10
C VAL A 195 -16.96 5.58 15.78
N GLU A 196 -17.82 6.24 15.02
CA GLU A 196 -18.80 7.22 15.51
C GLU A 196 -19.77 6.61 16.53
N SER A 197 -20.14 5.34 16.40
CA SER A 197 -20.97 4.62 17.39
C SER A 197 -20.35 4.55 18.79
N CYS A 198 -19.04 4.83 18.89
CA CYS A 198 -18.27 4.88 20.13
C CYS A 198 -17.87 6.32 20.50
N ALA A 199 -18.45 7.35 19.93
CA ALA A 199 -18.03 8.75 20.05
C ALA A 199 -17.91 9.24 21.50
N ASP A 200 -18.78 8.78 22.38
CA ASP A 200 -18.76 9.10 23.81
C ASP A 200 -17.51 8.60 24.57
N LEU A 201 -16.77 7.65 24.01
CA LEU A 201 -15.53 7.13 24.55
C LEU A 201 -14.30 7.87 24.01
N LEU A 202 -14.47 8.67 22.95
CA LEU A 202 -13.40 9.29 22.19
C LEU A 202 -13.21 10.77 22.58
N GLU A 203 -11.97 11.20 22.71
CA GLU A 203 -11.61 12.62 22.83
C GLU A 203 -11.63 13.32 21.47
N ASN A 204 -11.25 12.59 20.42
CA ASN A 204 -11.26 13.06 19.04
C ASN A 204 -11.26 11.89 18.06
N PHE A 205 -11.98 12.04 16.95
CA PHE A 205 -11.94 11.13 15.83
C PHE A 205 -12.26 11.87 14.52
N GLY A 206 -11.85 11.29 13.40
CA GLY A 206 -12.14 11.83 12.08
C GLY A 206 -11.68 10.89 10.98
N GLY A 207 -12.25 11.03 9.81
CA GLY A 207 -11.93 10.18 8.67
C GLY A 207 -13.09 10.05 7.69
N HIS A 208 -13.14 8.95 7.01
CA HIS A 208 -14.16 8.58 6.03
C HIS A 208 -14.37 7.05 6.07
N MET A 209 -15.27 6.53 5.22
CA MET A 209 -15.67 5.13 5.23
C MET A 209 -14.52 4.10 5.16
N TYR A 210 -13.35 4.46 4.63
CA TYR A 210 -12.22 3.53 4.46
C TYR A 210 -11.10 3.70 5.48
N ALA A 211 -10.99 4.87 6.09
CA ALA A 211 -9.92 5.17 7.05
C ALA A 211 -10.35 6.21 8.07
N ALA A 212 -10.00 5.99 9.33
CA ALA A 212 -10.23 6.94 10.40
C ALA A 212 -9.03 7.01 11.34
N GLY A 213 -8.84 8.21 11.93
CA GLY A 213 -7.97 8.42 13.07
C GLY A 213 -8.80 8.61 14.32
N LEU A 214 -8.32 8.15 15.48
CA LEU A 214 -9.05 8.28 16.74
C LEU A 214 -8.09 8.44 17.91
N THR A 215 -8.61 9.09 18.96
CA THR A 215 -7.90 9.32 20.20
C THR A 215 -8.86 9.16 21.36
N MET A 216 -8.46 8.46 22.42
CA MET A 216 -9.26 8.22 23.61
C MET A 216 -8.39 8.12 24.84
N ARG A 217 -8.99 8.12 26.02
CA ARG A 217 -8.27 7.79 27.25
C ARG A 217 -7.91 6.31 27.28
N PRO A 218 -6.71 5.92 27.77
CA PRO A 218 -6.30 4.52 27.83
C PRO A 218 -7.28 3.58 28.52
N GLU A 219 -7.96 4.08 29.57
CA GLU A 219 -9.00 3.33 30.31
C GLU A 219 -10.23 2.99 29.44
N ASN A 220 -10.48 3.72 28.38
CA ASN A 220 -11.61 3.51 27.47
C ASN A 220 -11.32 2.43 26.39
N VAL A 221 -10.07 2.01 26.20
CA VAL A 221 -9.69 1.07 25.14
C VAL A 221 -10.46 -0.24 25.22
N GLY A 222 -10.64 -0.78 26.42
CA GLY A 222 -11.37 -2.04 26.61
C GLY A 222 -12.84 -1.94 26.19
N GLU A 223 -13.54 -0.89 26.62
CA GLU A 223 -14.96 -0.67 26.30
C GLU A 223 -15.13 -0.29 24.82
N PHE A 224 -14.23 0.53 24.27
CA PHE A 224 -14.19 0.81 22.83
C PHE A 224 -14.06 -0.49 22.01
N THR A 225 -13.12 -1.36 22.37
CA THR A 225 -12.90 -2.64 21.70
C THR A 225 -14.17 -3.50 21.70
N ARG A 226 -14.82 -3.60 22.87
CA ARG A 226 -16.05 -4.37 23.01
C ARG A 226 -17.17 -3.82 22.11
N ARG A 227 -17.41 -2.51 22.15
CA ARG A 227 -18.49 -1.85 21.40
C ARG A 227 -18.21 -1.84 19.90
N PHE A 228 -16.99 -1.54 19.48
CA PHE A 228 -16.60 -1.56 18.06
C PHE A 228 -16.77 -2.96 17.46
N ASN A 229 -16.32 -4.01 18.16
CA ASN A 229 -16.49 -5.39 17.71
C ASN A 229 -17.97 -5.78 17.62
N ALA A 230 -18.81 -5.38 18.60
CA ALA A 230 -20.24 -5.65 18.56
C ALA A 230 -20.91 -4.96 17.36
N TYR A 231 -20.56 -3.68 17.12
CA TYR A 231 -21.09 -2.95 15.95
C TYR A 231 -20.71 -3.62 14.62
N VAL A 232 -19.43 -4.03 14.48
CA VAL A 232 -19.00 -4.72 13.26
C VAL A 232 -19.72 -6.05 13.10
N GLU A 233 -19.86 -6.85 14.18
CA GLU A 233 -20.53 -8.14 14.14
C GLU A 233 -22.00 -8.03 13.67
N GLU A 234 -22.69 -6.97 14.08
CA GLU A 234 -24.09 -6.72 13.73
C GLU A 234 -24.30 -6.13 12.34
N ASN A 235 -23.34 -5.35 11.82
CA ASN A 235 -23.54 -4.53 10.63
C ASN A 235 -22.71 -4.94 9.41
N ILE A 236 -21.74 -5.85 9.54
CA ILE A 236 -20.92 -6.28 8.41
C ILE A 236 -21.60 -7.44 7.65
N ASP A 237 -21.75 -7.27 6.34
CA ASP A 237 -22.14 -8.39 5.48
C ASP A 237 -20.95 -9.38 5.40
N PRO A 238 -21.17 -10.68 5.67
CA PRO A 238 -20.13 -11.70 5.53
C PRO A 238 -19.45 -11.72 4.16
N GLN A 239 -20.11 -11.28 3.10
CA GLN A 239 -19.52 -11.17 1.76
C GLN A 239 -18.43 -10.11 1.70
N MET A 240 -18.49 -9.06 2.53
CA MET A 240 -17.45 -8.04 2.62
C MET A 240 -16.15 -8.54 3.28
N LEU A 241 -16.18 -9.72 3.91
CA LEU A 241 -15.01 -10.36 4.53
C LEU A 241 -14.31 -11.34 3.58
N VAL A 242 -14.79 -11.46 2.35
CA VAL A 242 -14.19 -12.32 1.33
C VAL A 242 -13.52 -11.44 0.28
N PRO A 243 -12.18 -11.56 0.09
CA PRO A 243 -11.50 -10.84 -0.96
C PRO A 243 -12.09 -11.15 -2.34
N GLN A 244 -12.37 -10.13 -3.12
CA GLN A 244 -12.92 -10.26 -4.47
C GLN A 244 -12.00 -9.58 -5.47
N VAL A 245 -11.89 -10.14 -6.66
CA VAL A 245 -11.19 -9.55 -7.81
C VAL A 245 -12.21 -9.28 -8.90
N ASP A 246 -12.40 -8.01 -9.23
CA ASP A 246 -13.24 -7.59 -10.35
C ASP A 246 -12.48 -7.83 -11.65
N VAL A 247 -13.02 -8.68 -12.52
CA VAL A 247 -12.45 -9.00 -13.82
C VAL A 247 -13.19 -8.22 -14.90
N ASP A 248 -12.47 -7.39 -15.67
CA ASP A 248 -13.04 -6.57 -16.73
C ASP A 248 -13.42 -7.40 -17.96
N ALA A 249 -12.61 -8.40 -18.30
CA ALA A 249 -12.91 -9.31 -19.41
C ALA A 249 -12.13 -10.63 -19.33
N GLU A 250 -12.67 -11.68 -19.96
CA GLU A 250 -11.91 -12.90 -20.26
C GLU A 250 -11.17 -12.74 -21.59
N LEU A 251 -9.89 -13.12 -21.62
CA LEU A 251 -9.04 -13.08 -22.82
C LEU A 251 -8.38 -14.43 -23.08
N LEU A 252 -8.23 -14.76 -24.34
CA LEU A 252 -7.31 -15.81 -24.76
C LEU A 252 -5.89 -15.26 -24.88
N PHE A 253 -4.88 -16.03 -24.58
CA PHE A 253 -3.47 -15.60 -24.76
C PHE A 253 -3.17 -15.11 -26.18
N SER A 254 -3.86 -15.68 -27.19
CA SER A 254 -3.73 -15.24 -28.58
C SER A 254 -4.30 -13.85 -28.87
N GLU A 255 -5.14 -13.30 -27.99
CA GLU A 255 -5.72 -11.96 -28.11
C GLU A 255 -4.80 -10.89 -27.48
N ILE A 256 -3.85 -11.29 -26.65
CA ILE A 256 -2.85 -10.39 -26.03
C ILE A 256 -1.78 -10.03 -27.09
N THR A 257 -2.20 -9.37 -28.12
CA THR A 257 -1.35 -8.97 -29.25
C THR A 257 -0.59 -7.67 -28.96
N PRO A 258 0.50 -7.37 -29.69
CA PRO A 258 1.16 -6.07 -29.62
C PRO A 258 0.22 -4.89 -29.93
N ALA A 259 -0.77 -5.09 -30.80
CA ALA A 259 -1.78 -4.08 -31.10
C ALA A 259 -2.68 -3.82 -29.88
N PHE A 260 -3.20 -4.88 -29.26
CA PHE A 260 -3.99 -4.78 -28.03
C PHE A 260 -3.22 -4.05 -26.90
N ARG A 261 -1.95 -4.42 -26.69
CA ARG A 261 -1.10 -3.76 -25.69
C ARG A 261 -0.88 -2.27 -25.98
N ARG A 262 -0.74 -1.87 -27.26
CA ARG A 262 -0.63 -0.45 -27.62
C ARG A 262 -1.92 0.32 -27.33
N GLU A 263 -3.07 -0.28 -27.57
CA GLU A 263 -4.35 0.36 -27.24
C GLU A 263 -4.53 0.52 -25.72
N LEU A 264 -4.23 -0.53 -24.93
CA LEU A 264 -4.25 -0.42 -23.46
C LEU A 264 -3.35 0.71 -22.95
N LYS A 265 -2.17 0.86 -23.53
CA LYS A 265 -1.24 1.93 -23.13
C LYS A 265 -1.81 3.34 -23.32
N ARG A 266 -2.79 3.53 -24.18
CA ARG A 266 -3.45 4.85 -24.37
C ARG A 266 -4.36 5.24 -23.19
N PHE A 267 -4.73 4.29 -22.34
CA PHE A 267 -5.50 4.56 -21.13
C PHE A 267 -4.63 5.02 -19.95
N GLU A 268 -3.31 4.86 -20.03
CA GLU A 268 -2.38 5.37 -19.03
C GLU A 268 -2.45 6.90 -18.88
N PRO A 269 -2.10 7.43 -17.68
CA PRO A 269 -1.66 6.74 -16.47
C PRO A 269 -2.83 6.08 -15.73
N PHE A 270 -2.59 4.86 -15.22
CA PHE A 270 -3.53 4.14 -14.39
C PHE A 270 -3.39 4.55 -12.92
N GLY A 271 -4.48 4.40 -12.16
CA GLY A 271 -4.56 4.70 -10.74
C GLY A 271 -6.02 4.77 -10.26
N PRO A 272 -6.30 5.29 -9.05
CA PRO A 272 -7.66 5.37 -8.54
C PRO A 272 -8.62 6.07 -9.51
N GLY A 273 -9.79 5.49 -9.75
CA GLY A 273 -10.79 5.99 -10.70
C GLY A 273 -10.47 5.76 -12.18
N ASN A 274 -9.25 5.30 -12.50
CA ASN A 274 -8.81 4.84 -13.83
C ASN A 274 -7.90 3.61 -13.62
N ALA A 275 -8.44 2.55 -13.02
CA ALA A 275 -7.68 1.35 -12.72
C ALA A 275 -7.16 0.66 -13.98
N ALA A 276 -6.00 0.00 -13.87
CA ALA A 276 -5.55 -0.89 -14.92
C ALA A 276 -6.55 -2.06 -15.04
N PRO A 277 -7.01 -2.40 -16.25
CA PRO A 277 -7.97 -3.48 -16.40
C PRO A 277 -7.35 -4.82 -16.01
N ILE A 278 -8.17 -5.64 -15.35
CA ILE A 278 -7.83 -7.01 -14.94
C ILE A 278 -8.50 -7.97 -15.90
N PHE A 279 -7.72 -8.87 -16.49
CA PHE A 279 -8.19 -9.87 -17.41
C PHE A 279 -8.06 -11.26 -16.82
N ALA A 280 -9.04 -12.12 -17.09
CA ALA A 280 -8.94 -13.53 -16.75
C ALA A 280 -8.64 -14.39 -18.00
N THR A 281 -7.81 -15.40 -17.84
CA THR A 281 -7.60 -16.44 -18.84
C THR A 281 -7.81 -17.80 -18.21
N ARG A 282 -8.74 -18.59 -18.77
CA ARG A 282 -9.12 -19.89 -18.20
C ARG A 282 -8.36 -21.03 -18.81
N GLY A 283 -8.18 -22.07 -18.00
CA GLY A 283 -7.67 -23.37 -18.42
C GLY A 283 -6.22 -23.34 -18.89
N VAL A 284 -5.40 -22.48 -18.32
CA VAL A 284 -3.97 -22.44 -18.59
C VAL A 284 -3.21 -23.45 -17.78
N SER A 285 -2.07 -23.92 -18.27
CA SER A 285 -1.19 -24.82 -17.54
C SER A 285 0.27 -24.40 -17.68
N ASN A 286 1.07 -24.73 -16.68
CA ASN A 286 2.50 -24.48 -16.73
C ASN A 286 3.17 -25.33 -17.82
N HIS A 287 4.05 -24.70 -18.60
CA HIS A 287 4.82 -25.32 -19.70
C HIS A 287 6.21 -25.79 -19.25
N GLY A 288 6.43 -25.93 -17.94
CA GLY A 288 7.61 -26.64 -17.44
C GLY A 288 8.56 -25.89 -16.51
N ASP A 289 8.57 -24.56 -16.50
CA ASP A 289 9.61 -23.77 -15.81
C ASP A 289 9.09 -22.92 -14.64
N ALA A 290 8.19 -23.50 -13.83
CA ALA A 290 7.77 -22.81 -12.58
C ALA A 290 8.93 -22.81 -11.59
N LYS A 291 9.20 -21.65 -10.99
CA LYS A 291 10.21 -21.48 -9.94
C LYS A 291 9.87 -20.33 -9.00
N LEU A 292 10.27 -20.47 -7.76
CA LEU A 292 10.22 -19.39 -6.80
C LEU A 292 11.35 -18.40 -7.07
N VAL A 293 11.06 -17.11 -6.99
CA VAL A 293 11.98 -15.99 -7.24
C VAL A 293 11.77 -14.91 -6.16
N GLY A 294 12.68 -13.95 -6.09
CA GLY A 294 12.75 -12.95 -5.02
C GLY A 294 13.82 -13.30 -4.00
N ALA A 295 14.17 -12.36 -3.12
CA ALA A 295 15.23 -12.56 -2.13
C ALA A 295 14.89 -13.63 -1.09
N GLU A 296 13.59 -13.77 -0.77
CA GLU A 296 13.05 -14.74 0.20
C GLU A 296 12.20 -15.83 -0.50
N CYS A 297 12.34 -15.99 -1.83
CA CYS A 297 11.53 -16.92 -2.63
C CYS A 297 10.01 -16.66 -2.53
N GLU A 298 9.63 -15.43 -2.34
CA GLU A 298 8.27 -14.98 -2.05
C GLU A 298 7.37 -14.80 -3.28
N HIS A 299 7.93 -14.93 -4.49
CA HIS A 299 7.20 -14.79 -5.74
C HIS A 299 7.26 -16.07 -6.57
N LEU A 300 6.24 -16.31 -7.38
CA LEU A 300 6.17 -17.46 -8.29
C LEU A 300 6.29 -16.99 -9.74
N ARG A 301 7.39 -17.37 -10.41
CA ARG A 301 7.57 -17.20 -11.85
C ARG A 301 7.21 -18.50 -12.58
N MET A 302 6.48 -18.39 -13.70
CA MET A 302 6.00 -19.53 -14.47
C MET A 302 5.82 -19.15 -15.94
N ASP A 303 5.90 -20.15 -16.81
CA ASP A 303 5.59 -20.01 -18.22
C ASP A 303 4.26 -20.74 -18.48
N LEU A 304 3.19 -19.96 -18.72
CA LEU A 304 1.85 -20.48 -18.88
C LEU A 304 1.48 -20.65 -20.34
N THR A 305 0.85 -21.77 -20.69
CA THR A 305 0.27 -22.05 -22.01
C THR A 305 -1.21 -22.34 -21.89
N GLN A 306 -1.98 -21.91 -22.89
CA GLN A 306 -3.41 -22.21 -22.93
C GLN A 306 -3.69 -23.46 -23.75
N ARG A 307 -4.49 -24.40 -23.19
CA ARG A 307 -4.75 -25.72 -23.81
C ARG A 307 -5.34 -25.65 -25.23
N GLN A 308 -6.15 -24.62 -25.51
CA GLN A 308 -6.82 -24.46 -26.80
C GLN A 308 -5.89 -23.95 -27.91
N LYS A 309 -4.74 -23.33 -27.54
CA LYS A 309 -3.72 -22.84 -28.46
C LYS A 309 -2.33 -23.05 -27.85
N PRO A 310 -1.82 -24.28 -27.87
CA PRO A 310 -0.58 -24.65 -27.17
C PRO A 310 0.67 -23.90 -27.64
N ASN A 311 0.62 -23.20 -28.78
CA ASN A 311 1.76 -22.45 -29.32
C ASN A 311 1.90 -21.03 -28.73
N THR A 312 0.99 -20.60 -27.83
CA THR A 312 1.09 -19.29 -27.20
C THR A 312 1.46 -19.47 -25.74
N THR A 313 2.71 -19.20 -25.40
CA THR A 313 3.22 -19.23 -24.03
C THR A 313 3.46 -17.80 -23.56
N LEU A 314 3.02 -17.48 -22.36
CA LEU A 314 3.30 -16.23 -21.69
C LEU A 314 4.15 -16.47 -20.45
N GLN A 315 5.19 -15.67 -20.30
CA GLN A 315 5.96 -15.62 -19.08
C GLN A 315 5.19 -14.79 -18.05
N CYS A 316 4.89 -15.41 -16.90
CA CYS A 316 4.06 -14.83 -15.86
C CYS A 316 4.82 -14.77 -14.53
N ILE A 317 4.41 -13.85 -13.69
CA ILE A 317 4.85 -13.77 -12.30
C ILE A 317 3.63 -13.54 -11.39
N ALA A 318 3.50 -14.38 -10.37
CA ALA A 318 2.54 -14.19 -9.28
C ALA A 318 3.31 -13.66 -8.07
N PHE A 319 3.04 -12.40 -7.73
CA PHE A 319 3.70 -11.74 -6.61
C PHE A 319 3.13 -12.22 -5.28
N GLN A 320 3.99 -12.56 -4.32
CA GLN A 320 3.64 -13.00 -2.97
C GLN A 320 2.66 -14.19 -2.92
N GLN A 321 2.84 -15.15 -3.85
CA GLN A 321 2.01 -16.36 -3.96
C GLN A 321 2.87 -17.63 -4.06
N PRO A 322 3.85 -17.85 -3.18
CA PRO A 322 4.71 -19.03 -3.22
C PRO A 322 3.95 -20.33 -2.91
N GLU A 323 2.84 -20.25 -2.19
CA GLU A 323 2.00 -21.38 -1.79
C GLU A 323 1.39 -22.12 -2.99
N HIS A 324 1.23 -21.46 -4.13
CA HIS A 324 0.71 -22.08 -5.34
C HIS A 324 1.77 -22.82 -6.18
N PHE A 325 3.04 -22.78 -5.76
CA PHE A 325 4.15 -23.36 -6.52
C PHE A 325 3.97 -24.84 -6.88
N GLU A 326 3.65 -25.68 -5.89
CA GLU A 326 3.49 -27.12 -6.13
C GLU A 326 2.27 -27.44 -7.03
N TRP A 327 1.19 -26.65 -6.88
CA TRP A 327 0.04 -26.78 -7.76
C TRP A 327 0.40 -26.46 -9.21
N ILE A 328 1.03 -25.34 -9.46
CA ILE A 328 1.45 -24.87 -10.79
C ILE A 328 2.46 -25.85 -11.39
N ARG A 329 3.45 -26.29 -10.62
CA ARG A 329 4.47 -27.26 -11.05
C ARG A 329 3.88 -28.61 -11.47
N SER A 330 2.77 -29.00 -10.89
CA SER A 330 2.08 -30.26 -11.25
C SER A 330 1.48 -30.25 -12.67
N GLY A 331 1.46 -29.10 -13.35
CA GLY A 331 0.85 -28.93 -14.68
C GLY A 331 -0.67 -29.00 -14.69
N ARG A 332 -1.32 -28.97 -13.52
CA ARG A 332 -2.77 -28.90 -13.42
C ARG A 332 -3.27 -27.57 -14.00
N PRO A 333 -4.42 -27.55 -14.68
CA PRO A 333 -4.97 -26.33 -15.22
C PRO A 333 -5.41 -25.39 -14.09
N VAL A 334 -5.19 -24.09 -14.32
CA VAL A 334 -5.62 -22.99 -13.47
C VAL A 334 -6.28 -21.91 -14.31
N ASP A 335 -7.06 -21.07 -13.67
CA ASP A 335 -7.54 -19.80 -14.20
C ASP A 335 -6.65 -18.69 -13.63
N VAL A 336 -6.20 -17.76 -14.45
CA VAL A 336 -5.32 -16.65 -14.09
C VAL A 336 -5.87 -15.33 -14.60
#